data_6e77d5205f6087a42404a60bea074e84
#
_entry.id   6e77d5205f6087a42404a60bea074e84
#
_cell.length_a   1.000
_cell.length_b   1.000
_cell.length_c   1.000
_cell.angle_alpha   90.00
_cell.angle_beta   90.00
_cell.angle_gamma   90.00
#
_symmetry.space_group_name_H-M   'P 1'
#
loop_
_entity.id
_entity.type
_entity.pdbx_description
1 polymer ?
#
loop_
_entity_poly.entity_id
_entity_poly.type
_entity_poly.pdbx_seq_one_letter_code
_entity_poly.pdbx_strand_id
1 'polypeptide(L)'
;INMSEQFSRRDFLKLAGVGAATTAILTGCGPASRYVKREPYMQMPEYNYNGQSTYYATTCRECAAGCGLIVRTMQGRAIKVEGNASNPVNLGKTCARGQATLQGLYNPDRIASPTKQGRGSDVSQLDWDVAIQTVSDALKNNNPSEIAFLMGIGSDHLFDLVSDLTNAIGAPAPVRFGALSMFESRATLSKAAENLLGQSAMPFFDLANADVVLSFGANFLETWLSPVAYTRGFAKMRRGNPKQRGYFIHFEARMSQTASKADEWIPLLPGTEGLVALAIGKLVAEAKGGAMPKAFAAVDPLKVASESGVKLETLEHIAQLIVEAE
;
A
#
# COMPACT_ATOMS: atom_id res chain seq x y z
N ILE A 1 2.69 67.58 -6.49
CA ILE A 1 2.53 66.68 -5.34
C ILE A 1 3.62 65.61 -5.48
N ASN A 2 4.70 65.77 -4.68
CA ASN A 2 5.83 64.88 -4.65
C ASN A 2 5.42 63.62 -3.83
N MET A 3 5.21 62.51 -4.49
CA MET A 3 5.01 61.23 -3.83
C MET A 3 6.33 60.44 -3.80
N SER A 4 7.15 60.73 -2.79
CA SER A 4 8.29 59.88 -2.40
C SER A 4 8.33 59.75 -0.86
N GLU A 5 7.26 59.25 -0.29
CA GLU A 5 7.34 58.66 1.04
C GLU A 5 7.83 57.22 0.86
N GLN A 6 9.07 57.01 1.28
CA GLN A 6 9.68 55.69 1.27
C GLN A 6 8.94 54.78 2.27
N PHE A 7 8.19 53.84 1.74
CA PHE A 7 7.58 52.77 2.51
C PHE A 7 8.69 52.03 3.29
N SER A 8 8.67 52.15 4.61
CA SER A 8 9.66 51.47 5.44
C SER A 8 9.31 49.95 5.54
N ARG A 9 10.33 49.09 5.72
CA ARG A 9 10.16 47.66 5.95
C ARG A 9 9.23 47.39 7.12
N ARG A 10 9.19 48.30 8.09
CA ARG A 10 8.31 48.20 9.28
C ARG A 10 6.84 48.47 8.94
N ASP A 11 6.58 49.38 8.00
CA ASP A 11 5.23 49.71 7.54
C ASP A 11 4.68 48.61 6.65
N PHE A 12 5.53 47.96 5.84
CA PHE A 12 5.19 46.75 5.08
C PHE A 12 4.79 45.61 6.01
N LEU A 13 5.55 45.34 7.08
CA LEU A 13 5.23 44.29 8.04
C LEU A 13 3.94 44.57 8.82
N LYS A 14 3.66 45.82 9.14
CA LYS A 14 2.38 46.21 9.77
C LYS A 14 1.23 46.02 8.82
N LEU A 15 1.33 46.40 7.56
CA LEU A 15 0.30 46.21 6.56
C LEU A 15 0.08 44.72 6.26
N ALA A 16 1.15 43.94 6.12
CA ALA A 16 1.09 42.49 5.94
C ALA A 16 0.47 41.79 7.15
N GLY A 17 0.79 42.20 8.37
CA GLY A 17 0.19 41.65 9.59
C GLY A 17 -1.30 41.95 9.70
N VAL A 18 -1.73 43.17 9.39
CA VAL A 18 -3.15 43.53 9.36
C VAL A 18 -3.89 42.81 8.23
N GLY A 19 -3.28 42.70 7.05
CA GLY A 19 -3.84 41.95 5.92
C GLY A 19 -4.00 40.46 6.22
N ALA A 20 -3.03 39.84 6.86
CA ALA A 20 -3.10 38.43 7.27
C ALA A 20 -4.16 38.18 8.36
N ALA A 21 -4.28 39.09 9.33
CA ALA A 21 -5.28 39.00 10.38
C ALA A 21 -6.72 39.16 9.82
N THR A 22 -6.93 40.13 8.91
CA THR A 22 -8.24 40.31 8.25
C THR A 22 -8.60 39.15 7.34
N THR A 23 -7.64 38.57 6.62
CA THR A 23 -7.89 37.39 5.79
C THR A 23 -8.23 36.16 6.64
N ALA A 24 -7.53 35.96 7.77
CA ALA A 24 -7.81 34.87 8.70
C ALA A 24 -9.20 34.99 9.34
N ILE A 25 -9.65 36.20 9.69
CA ILE A 25 -10.98 36.45 10.23
C ILE A 25 -12.07 36.26 9.16
N LEU A 26 -11.83 36.64 7.92
CA LEU A 26 -12.80 36.51 6.82
C LEU A 26 -12.89 35.08 6.27
N THR A 27 -11.78 34.30 6.34
CA THR A 27 -11.78 32.91 5.86
C THR A 27 -12.10 31.88 6.95
N GLY A 28 -11.88 32.23 8.22
CA GLY A 28 -12.13 31.34 9.36
C GLY A 28 -13.60 31.27 9.82
N CYS A 29 -14.41 32.29 9.51
CA CYS A 29 -15.82 32.36 9.91
C CYS A 29 -16.75 32.13 8.70
N GLY A 30 -16.70 30.96 8.09
CA GLY A 30 -17.84 30.51 7.26
C GLY A 30 -19.04 30.28 8.19
N PRO A 31 -20.28 30.65 7.78
CA PRO A 31 -21.46 30.47 8.63
C PRO A 31 -21.56 29.00 9.05
N ALA A 32 -21.78 28.76 10.33
CA ALA A 32 -21.93 27.43 10.94
C ALA A 32 -22.92 26.52 10.16
N SER A 33 -23.88 27.14 9.46
CA SER A 33 -24.80 26.48 8.56
C SER A 33 -24.13 25.71 7.38
N ARG A 34 -22.89 26.06 6.99
CA ARG A 34 -22.13 25.30 5.97
C ARG A 34 -21.65 23.94 6.47
N TYR A 35 -21.42 23.80 7.77
CA TYR A 35 -20.99 22.55 8.38
C TYR A 35 -22.18 21.65 8.70
N VAL A 36 -23.29 22.22 9.12
CA VAL A 36 -24.50 21.48 9.52
C VAL A 36 -25.17 20.77 8.33
N LYS A 37 -25.15 21.37 7.13
CA LYS A 37 -25.78 20.79 5.92
C LYS A 37 -25.03 19.60 5.30
N ARG A 38 -23.80 19.32 5.75
CA ARG A 38 -22.95 18.23 5.21
C ARG A 38 -22.84 17.03 6.13
N GLU A 39 -23.50 17.05 7.28
CA GLU A 39 -23.51 15.92 8.19
C GLU A 39 -24.56 14.91 7.74
N PRO A 40 -24.18 13.63 7.48
CA PRO A 40 -25.16 12.59 7.32
C PRO A 40 -25.93 12.47 8.64
N TYR A 41 -27.23 12.55 8.58
CA TYR A 41 -28.11 12.42 9.73
C TYR A 41 -28.15 10.93 10.14
N MET A 42 -27.27 10.53 11.04
CA MET A 42 -27.33 9.23 11.70
C MET A 42 -27.73 9.47 13.15
N GLN A 43 -28.97 9.15 13.48
CA GLN A 43 -29.36 8.99 14.89
C GLN A 43 -28.83 7.64 15.38
N MET A 44 -27.81 7.67 16.22
CA MET A 44 -27.40 6.53 17.03
C MET A 44 -27.89 6.75 18.45
N PRO A 45 -28.94 6.04 18.90
CA PRO A 45 -29.58 6.27 20.22
C PRO A 45 -28.65 6.02 21.40
N GLU A 46 -27.63 5.20 21.22
CA GLU A 46 -26.69 4.81 22.27
C GLU A 46 -25.59 5.84 22.56
N TYR A 47 -25.47 6.92 21.80
CA TYR A 47 -24.42 7.91 21.99
C TYR A 47 -24.94 9.21 22.62
N ASN A 48 -24.37 9.59 23.76
CA ASN A 48 -24.60 10.90 24.37
C ASN A 48 -24.03 12.01 23.48
N TYR A 49 -24.87 12.90 23.03
CA TYR A 49 -24.57 14.06 22.20
C TYR A 49 -23.91 15.22 22.99
N ASN A 50 -22.87 14.94 23.74
CA ASN A 50 -22.19 15.94 24.57
C ASN A 50 -20.93 16.56 23.93
N GLY A 51 -20.73 16.33 22.63
CA GLY A 51 -19.57 16.83 21.89
C GLY A 51 -18.26 16.08 22.17
N GLN A 52 -18.30 15.00 22.94
CA GLN A 52 -17.12 14.19 23.23
C GLN A 52 -16.80 13.26 22.04
N SER A 53 -15.50 13.13 21.76
CA SER A 53 -15.02 12.20 20.77
C SER A 53 -14.85 10.80 21.35
N THR A 54 -15.27 9.79 20.60
CA THR A 54 -15.01 8.39 20.90
C THR A 54 -13.99 7.84 19.89
N TYR A 55 -13.14 6.92 20.32
CA TYR A 55 -12.06 6.36 19.51
C TYR A 55 -12.21 4.85 19.37
N TYR A 56 -12.13 4.36 18.14
CA TYR A 56 -12.25 2.94 17.82
C TYR A 56 -10.99 2.45 17.12
N ALA A 57 -10.42 1.37 17.65
CA ALA A 57 -9.35 0.65 16.97
C ALA A 57 -9.93 -0.26 15.89
N THR A 58 -9.35 -0.21 14.71
CA THR A 58 -9.75 -1.06 13.57
C THR A 58 -8.57 -1.35 12.65
N THR A 59 -8.81 -2.12 11.60
CA THR A 59 -7.82 -2.47 10.58
C THR A 59 -8.19 -1.84 9.24
N CYS A 60 -7.21 -1.21 8.60
CA CYS A 60 -7.34 -0.68 7.25
C CYS A 60 -7.54 -1.84 6.23
N ARG A 61 -8.53 -1.71 5.35
CA ARG A 61 -8.85 -2.69 4.31
C ARG A 61 -8.61 -2.15 2.89
N GLU A 62 -7.95 -1.00 2.75
CA GLU A 62 -7.66 -0.39 1.44
C GLU A 62 -6.57 -1.14 0.65
N CYS A 63 -5.82 -2.01 1.31
CA CYS A 63 -4.86 -2.92 0.69
C CYS A 63 -4.53 -4.08 1.64
N ALA A 64 -3.79 -5.06 1.15
CA ALA A 64 -3.44 -6.27 1.90
C ALA A 64 -2.43 -6.03 3.07
N ALA A 65 -1.94 -4.80 3.27
CA ALA A 65 -1.00 -4.50 4.36
C ALA A 65 -1.62 -4.60 5.75
N GLY A 66 -2.94 -4.40 5.89
CA GLY A 66 -3.64 -4.58 7.16
C GLY A 66 -3.19 -3.61 8.26
N CYS A 67 -2.88 -2.36 7.93
CA CYS A 67 -2.45 -1.34 8.90
C CYS A 67 -3.51 -1.12 9.99
N GLY A 68 -3.08 -1.02 11.25
CA GLY A 68 -3.96 -0.66 12.36
C GLY A 68 -4.33 0.82 12.31
N LEU A 69 -5.60 1.10 12.51
CA LEU A 69 -6.16 2.45 12.53
C LEU A 69 -6.83 2.75 13.87
N ILE A 70 -6.83 4.02 14.24
CA ILE A 70 -7.69 4.60 15.26
C ILE A 70 -8.63 5.56 14.56
N VAL A 71 -9.92 5.28 14.64
CA VAL A 71 -10.98 6.12 14.08
C VAL A 71 -11.57 6.96 15.17
N ARG A 72 -11.47 8.28 15.04
CA ARG A 72 -12.16 9.23 15.90
C ARG A 72 -13.57 9.45 15.39
N THR A 73 -14.53 9.26 16.25
CA THR A 73 -15.94 9.54 15.96
C THR A 73 -16.45 10.68 16.85
N MET A 74 -17.42 11.41 16.36
CA MET A 74 -18.17 12.39 17.10
C MET A 74 -19.65 12.23 16.76
N GLN A 75 -20.49 12.06 17.76
CA GLN A 75 -21.92 11.82 17.58
C GLN A 75 -22.20 10.64 16.61
N GLY A 76 -21.46 9.55 16.76
CA GLY A 76 -21.57 8.37 15.90
C GLY A 76 -20.95 8.51 14.49
N ARG A 77 -20.48 9.70 14.10
CA ARG A 77 -19.88 9.95 12.81
C ARG A 77 -18.35 9.81 12.87
N ALA A 78 -17.77 9.01 12.03
CA ALA A 78 -16.32 8.95 11.86
C ALA A 78 -15.81 10.24 11.19
N ILE A 79 -14.92 10.95 11.86
CA ILE A 79 -14.45 12.28 11.42
C ILE A 79 -12.96 12.33 11.12
N LYS A 80 -12.17 11.40 11.67
CA LYS A 80 -10.73 11.34 11.44
C LYS A 80 -10.21 9.91 11.59
N VAL A 81 -9.22 9.57 10.79
CA VAL A 81 -8.48 8.32 10.88
C VAL A 81 -7.01 8.63 11.17
N GLU A 82 -6.46 7.96 12.17
CA GLU A 82 -5.04 7.98 12.51
C GLU A 82 -4.47 6.57 12.54
N GLY A 83 -3.15 6.44 12.49
CA GLY A 83 -2.49 5.15 12.67
C GLY A 83 -2.51 4.71 14.13
N ASN A 84 -2.75 3.42 14.36
CA ASN A 84 -2.64 2.83 15.70
C ASN A 84 -1.16 2.61 16.05
N ALA A 85 -0.67 3.32 17.06
CA ALA A 85 0.71 3.21 17.51
C ALA A 85 1.08 1.82 18.06
N SER A 86 0.10 1.08 18.59
CA SER A 86 0.29 -0.27 19.12
C SER A 86 0.28 -1.36 18.03
N ASN A 87 -0.07 -1.01 16.78
CA ASN A 87 -0.06 -2.00 15.70
C ASN A 87 1.36 -2.20 15.17
N PRO A 88 1.89 -3.45 15.11
CA PRO A 88 3.28 -3.72 14.74
C PRO A 88 3.59 -3.41 13.27
N VAL A 89 2.59 -3.45 12.38
CA VAL A 89 2.79 -3.21 10.94
C VAL A 89 3.12 -1.75 10.67
N ASN A 90 2.29 -0.82 11.19
CA ASN A 90 2.38 0.58 10.83
C ASN A 90 2.87 1.51 11.94
N LEU A 91 2.92 1.06 13.23
CA LEU A 91 3.41 1.83 14.39
C LEU A 91 2.95 3.30 14.36
N GLY A 92 1.66 3.52 14.23
CA GLY A 92 1.06 4.85 14.25
C GLY A 92 1.13 5.63 12.94
N LYS A 93 1.62 5.06 11.85
CA LYS A 93 1.67 5.74 10.54
C LYS A 93 0.56 5.25 9.62
N THR A 94 0.19 6.10 8.66
CA THR A 94 -0.80 5.78 7.61
C THR A 94 -0.32 6.30 6.26
N CYS A 95 -0.84 5.72 5.18
CA CYS A 95 -0.68 6.25 3.83
C CYS A 95 -1.92 7.07 3.42
N ALA A 96 -1.86 7.71 2.26
CA ALA A 96 -2.96 8.50 1.72
C ALA A 96 -4.26 7.68 1.56
N ARG A 97 -4.17 6.41 1.13
CA ARG A 97 -5.33 5.51 1.04
C ARG A 97 -5.99 5.27 2.40
N GLY A 98 -5.20 5.01 3.44
CA GLY A 98 -5.71 4.83 4.79
C GLY A 98 -6.40 6.09 5.33
N GLN A 99 -5.89 7.28 5.02
CA GLN A 99 -6.57 8.54 5.37
C GLN A 99 -7.85 8.75 4.57
N ALA A 100 -7.88 8.32 3.31
CA ALA A 100 -9.04 8.46 2.42
C ALA A 100 -10.17 7.46 2.70
N THR A 101 -9.99 6.48 3.60
CA THR A 101 -11.01 5.47 3.96
C THR A 101 -12.36 6.11 4.34
N LEU A 102 -12.33 7.28 4.99
CA LEU A 102 -13.55 8.02 5.34
C LEU A 102 -14.35 8.47 4.10
N GLN A 103 -13.68 8.77 3.00
CA GLN A 103 -14.36 9.15 1.76
C GLN A 103 -15.17 7.98 1.20
N GLY A 104 -14.60 6.76 1.25
CA GLY A 104 -15.31 5.54 0.87
C GLY A 104 -16.49 5.24 1.80
N LEU A 105 -16.35 5.50 3.11
CA LEU A 105 -17.43 5.28 4.07
C LEU A 105 -18.65 6.19 3.82
N TYR A 106 -18.41 7.44 3.44
CA TYR A 106 -19.45 8.45 3.21
C TYR A 106 -19.71 8.73 1.73
N ASN A 107 -19.24 7.87 0.84
CA ASN A 107 -19.53 8.01 -0.58
C ASN A 107 -21.04 7.81 -0.82
N PRO A 108 -21.73 8.77 -1.47
CA PRO A 108 -23.16 8.64 -1.77
C PRO A 108 -23.49 7.45 -2.69
N ASP A 109 -22.54 7.03 -3.53
CA ASP A 109 -22.72 5.88 -4.43
C ASP A 109 -22.40 4.53 -3.76
N ARG A 110 -22.12 4.54 -2.44
CA ARG A 110 -21.85 3.32 -1.69
C ARG A 110 -23.09 2.43 -1.64
N ILE A 111 -22.93 1.16 -1.96
CA ILE A 111 -23.98 0.14 -1.79
C ILE A 111 -24.27 -0.01 -0.27
N ALA A 112 -25.46 0.43 0.16
CA ALA A 112 -25.86 0.45 1.56
C ALA A 112 -26.68 -0.75 1.98
N SER A 113 -27.31 -1.46 1.04
CA SER A 113 -28.18 -2.63 1.26
C SER A 113 -27.95 -3.67 0.17
N PRO A 114 -28.41 -4.90 0.37
CA PRO A 114 -28.38 -5.90 -0.68
C PRO A 114 -29.11 -5.42 -1.93
N THR A 115 -28.55 -5.70 -3.09
CA THR A 115 -29.14 -5.30 -4.37
C THR A 115 -29.22 -6.48 -5.31
N LYS A 116 -30.25 -6.48 -6.18
CA LYS A 116 -30.42 -7.42 -7.28
C LYS A 116 -30.52 -6.66 -8.59
N GLN A 117 -29.76 -7.09 -9.57
CA GLN A 117 -29.78 -6.52 -10.91
C GLN A 117 -29.85 -7.65 -11.94
N GLY A 118 -30.86 -7.63 -12.80
CA GLY A 118 -30.92 -8.49 -13.99
C GLY A 118 -30.15 -7.86 -15.16
N ARG A 119 -29.83 -8.66 -16.19
CA ARG A 119 -29.22 -8.11 -17.41
C ARG A 119 -30.15 -7.08 -18.07
N GLY A 120 -29.69 -5.82 -18.17
CA GLY A 120 -30.43 -4.72 -18.77
C GLY A 120 -31.64 -4.22 -17.98
N SER A 121 -31.74 -4.59 -16.70
CA SER A 121 -32.77 -4.11 -15.77
C SER A 121 -32.23 -3.14 -14.73
N ASP A 122 -33.15 -2.37 -14.12
CA ASP A 122 -32.82 -1.48 -13.03
C ASP A 122 -32.37 -2.27 -11.79
N VAL A 123 -31.54 -1.63 -10.96
CA VAL A 123 -31.11 -2.18 -9.67
C VAL A 123 -32.27 -2.10 -8.69
N SER A 124 -32.65 -3.23 -8.09
CA SER A 124 -33.62 -3.28 -7.00
C SER A 124 -32.93 -3.57 -5.67
N GLN A 125 -33.38 -2.92 -4.61
CA GLN A 125 -32.93 -3.20 -3.25
C GLN A 125 -33.69 -4.42 -2.72
N LEU A 126 -33.00 -5.22 -1.90
CA LEU A 126 -33.56 -6.38 -1.23
C LEU A 126 -33.40 -6.23 0.28
N ASP A 127 -34.31 -6.82 1.03
CA ASP A 127 -34.11 -7.05 2.46
C ASP A 127 -33.04 -8.12 2.68
N TRP A 128 -32.33 -8.03 3.80
CA TRP A 128 -31.23 -8.97 4.13
C TRP A 128 -31.71 -10.42 4.20
N ASP A 129 -32.87 -10.68 4.77
CA ASP A 129 -33.42 -12.04 4.89
C ASP A 129 -33.70 -12.65 3.50
N VAL A 130 -34.25 -11.86 2.59
CA VAL A 130 -34.49 -12.25 1.20
C VAL A 130 -33.20 -12.52 0.47
N ALA A 131 -32.17 -11.66 0.68
CA ALA A 131 -30.89 -11.84 0.03
C ALA A 131 -30.17 -13.10 0.52
N ILE A 132 -30.15 -13.33 1.83
CA ILE A 132 -29.54 -14.54 2.45
C ILE A 132 -30.25 -15.79 1.96
N GLN A 133 -31.59 -15.79 1.94
CA GLN A 133 -32.37 -16.93 1.46
C GLN A 133 -32.08 -17.20 -0.02
N THR A 134 -32.02 -16.16 -0.86
CA THR A 134 -31.70 -16.29 -2.29
C THR A 134 -30.36 -16.97 -2.52
N VAL A 135 -29.32 -16.54 -1.77
CA VAL A 135 -27.97 -17.13 -1.87
C VAL A 135 -27.98 -18.57 -1.36
N SER A 136 -28.63 -18.82 -0.22
CA SER A 136 -28.73 -20.14 0.36
C SER A 136 -29.41 -21.16 -0.59
N ASP A 137 -30.49 -20.74 -1.22
CA ASP A 137 -31.20 -21.57 -2.20
C ASP A 137 -30.37 -21.83 -3.45
N ALA A 138 -29.65 -20.82 -3.93
CA ALA A 138 -28.74 -20.98 -5.04
C ALA A 138 -27.62 -21.99 -4.73
N LEU A 139 -27.02 -21.92 -3.54
CA LEU A 139 -25.97 -22.86 -3.12
C LEU A 139 -26.51 -24.30 -2.94
N LYS A 140 -27.76 -24.47 -2.50
CA LYS A 140 -28.38 -25.79 -2.31
C LYS A 140 -28.86 -26.44 -3.62
N ASN A 141 -29.35 -25.64 -4.55
CA ASN A 141 -30.03 -26.11 -5.76
C ASN A 141 -29.10 -26.30 -6.97
N ASN A 142 -27.86 -25.84 -6.91
CA ASN A 142 -26.87 -26.00 -7.97
C ASN A 142 -25.90 -27.14 -7.64
N ASN A 143 -25.30 -27.73 -8.68
CA ASN A 143 -24.26 -28.72 -8.50
C ASN A 143 -23.03 -28.05 -7.84
N PRO A 144 -22.48 -28.60 -6.75
CA PRO A 144 -21.32 -28.05 -6.08
C PRO A 144 -20.13 -27.78 -7.00
N SER A 145 -19.92 -28.60 -8.02
CA SER A 145 -18.84 -28.41 -9.00
C SER A 145 -18.99 -27.17 -9.92
N GLU A 146 -20.19 -26.60 -9.96
CA GLU A 146 -20.52 -25.38 -10.75
C GLU A 146 -20.48 -24.10 -9.90
N ILE A 147 -20.21 -24.24 -8.58
CA ILE A 147 -20.11 -23.15 -7.64
C ILE A 147 -18.64 -22.70 -7.56
N ALA A 148 -18.39 -21.40 -7.76
CA ALA A 148 -17.07 -20.81 -7.62
C ALA A 148 -17.08 -19.62 -6.68
N PHE A 149 -16.12 -19.58 -5.75
CA PHE A 149 -15.88 -18.43 -4.87
C PHE A 149 -14.65 -17.68 -5.35
N LEU A 150 -14.84 -16.45 -5.82
CA LEU A 150 -13.77 -15.54 -6.20
C LEU A 150 -13.59 -14.51 -5.08
N MET A 151 -12.45 -14.56 -4.40
CA MET A 151 -12.15 -13.71 -3.25
C MET A 151 -11.11 -12.65 -3.60
N GLY A 152 -11.42 -11.40 -3.29
CA GLY A 152 -10.51 -10.27 -3.41
C GLY A 152 -9.62 -10.11 -2.18
N ILE A 153 -9.33 -8.85 -1.82
CA ILE A 153 -8.52 -8.51 -0.64
C ILE A 153 -9.31 -8.85 0.63
N GLY A 154 -8.77 -9.77 1.41
CA GLY A 154 -9.38 -10.24 2.65
C GLY A 154 -8.32 -10.71 3.64
N SER A 155 -8.74 -10.94 4.90
CA SER A 155 -7.91 -11.60 5.90
C SER A 155 -7.82 -13.12 5.62
N ASP A 156 -6.77 -13.76 6.11
CA ASP A 156 -6.65 -15.22 6.01
C ASP A 156 -7.83 -15.90 6.70
N HIS A 157 -8.31 -15.40 7.84
CA HIS A 157 -9.52 -15.92 8.51
C HIS A 157 -10.76 -15.96 7.63
N LEU A 158 -10.98 -14.92 6.80
CA LEU A 158 -12.10 -14.92 5.87
C LEU A 158 -11.92 -15.98 4.79
N PHE A 159 -10.68 -16.15 4.33
CA PHE A 159 -10.36 -17.16 3.35
C PHE A 159 -10.53 -18.56 3.91
N ASP A 160 -10.09 -18.82 5.15
CA ASP A 160 -10.25 -20.08 5.85
C ASP A 160 -11.74 -20.41 6.04
N LEU A 161 -12.53 -19.42 6.49
CA LEU A 161 -13.98 -19.58 6.64
C LEU A 161 -14.68 -19.98 5.31
N VAL A 162 -14.30 -19.34 4.21
CA VAL A 162 -14.86 -19.69 2.88
C VAL A 162 -14.36 -21.05 2.42
N SER A 163 -13.11 -21.41 2.75
CA SER A 163 -12.57 -22.74 2.47
C SER A 163 -13.34 -23.83 3.22
N ASP A 164 -13.64 -23.59 4.49
CA ASP A 164 -14.47 -24.51 5.29
C ASP A 164 -15.88 -24.64 4.72
N LEU A 165 -16.49 -23.54 4.28
CA LEU A 165 -17.79 -23.56 3.61
C LEU A 165 -17.74 -24.37 2.30
N THR A 166 -16.74 -24.12 1.44
CA THR A 166 -16.62 -24.86 0.17
C THR A 166 -16.39 -26.35 0.40
N ASN A 167 -15.59 -26.72 1.39
CA ASN A 167 -15.39 -28.12 1.79
C ASN A 167 -16.70 -28.75 2.29
N ALA A 168 -17.47 -28.02 3.11
CA ALA A 168 -18.74 -28.51 3.68
C ALA A 168 -19.83 -28.77 2.61
N ILE A 169 -19.87 -27.95 1.56
CA ILE A 169 -20.85 -28.10 0.46
C ILE A 169 -20.30 -28.93 -0.71
N GLY A 170 -19.04 -29.36 -0.67
CA GLY A 170 -18.38 -30.12 -1.74
C GLY A 170 -18.04 -29.29 -2.99
N ALA A 171 -17.94 -27.98 -2.86
CA ALA A 171 -17.55 -27.06 -3.93
C ALA A 171 -16.02 -26.97 -4.10
N PRO A 172 -15.52 -26.54 -5.27
CA PRO A 172 -14.09 -26.26 -5.48
C PRO A 172 -13.55 -25.23 -4.48
N ALA A 173 -12.27 -25.35 -4.13
CA ALA A 173 -11.59 -24.40 -3.25
C ALA A 173 -11.70 -22.96 -3.75
N PRO A 174 -11.82 -21.97 -2.85
CA PRO A 174 -11.95 -20.57 -3.23
C PRO A 174 -10.70 -20.06 -3.95
N VAL A 175 -10.89 -19.23 -4.97
CA VAL A 175 -9.81 -18.60 -5.74
C VAL A 175 -9.53 -17.23 -5.18
N ARG A 176 -8.28 -16.95 -4.82
CA ARG A 176 -7.83 -15.60 -4.47
C ARG A 176 -7.49 -14.81 -5.72
N PHE A 177 -8.11 -13.66 -5.89
CA PHE A 177 -7.83 -12.73 -6.97
C PHE A 177 -7.45 -11.36 -6.42
N GLY A 178 -6.34 -10.82 -6.89
CA GLY A 178 -5.88 -9.48 -6.55
C GLY A 178 -5.72 -8.63 -7.79
N ALA A 179 -6.55 -7.62 -7.97
CA ALA A 179 -6.57 -6.72 -9.13
C ALA A 179 -5.22 -6.00 -9.40
N LEU A 180 -4.31 -5.98 -8.42
CA LEU A 180 -2.99 -5.37 -8.52
C LEU A 180 -1.85 -6.40 -8.37
N SER A 181 -2.10 -7.65 -8.69
CA SER A 181 -1.14 -8.76 -8.53
C SER A 181 -0.62 -8.95 -7.09
N MET A 182 -1.27 -8.33 -6.10
CA MET A 182 -0.79 -8.34 -4.71
C MET A 182 -0.78 -9.74 -4.11
N PHE A 183 -1.76 -10.58 -4.47
CA PHE A 183 -1.81 -11.96 -4.00
C PHE A 183 -0.86 -12.86 -4.80
N GLU A 184 -0.74 -12.64 -6.08
CA GLU A 184 0.19 -13.37 -6.94
C GLU A 184 1.63 -13.11 -6.50
N SER A 185 1.99 -11.86 -6.22
CA SER A 185 3.31 -11.52 -5.68
C SER A 185 3.58 -12.19 -4.34
N ARG A 186 2.57 -12.30 -3.46
CA ARG A 186 2.71 -12.99 -2.18
C ARG A 186 2.92 -14.48 -2.36
N ALA A 187 2.15 -15.13 -3.21
CA ALA A 187 2.31 -16.54 -3.51
C ALA A 187 3.69 -16.82 -4.13
N THR A 188 4.13 -16.00 -5.07
CA THR A 188 5.45 -16.10 -5.70
C THR A 188 6.58 -15.92 -4.68
N LEU A 189 6.46 -14.93 -3.79
CA LEU A 189 7.46 -14.69 -2.74
C LEU A 189 7.50 -15.82 -1.71
N SER A 190 6.34 -16.34 -1.30
CA SER A 190 6.27 -17.50 -0.39
C SER A 190 6.89 -18.74 -1.02
N LYS A 191 6.63 -18.97 -2.31
CA LYS A 191 7.24 -20.08 -3.05
C LYS A 191 8.74 -19.91 -3.24
N ALA A 192 9.20 -18.69 -3.49
CA ALA A 192 10.63 -18.37 -3.54
C ALA A 192 11.30 -18.61 -2.18
N ALA A 193 10.66 -18.18 -1.09
CA ALA A 193 11.16 -18.42 0.27
C ALA A 193 11.22 -19.93 0.60
N GLU A 194 10.21 -20.69 0.19
CA GLU A 194 10.22 -22.16 0.33
C GLU A 194 11.40 -22.78 -0.42
N ASN A 195 11.63 -22.37 -1.67
CA ASN A 195 12.69 -22.93 -2.50
C ASN A 195 14.10 -22.53 -2.04
N LEU A 196 14.26 -21.30 -1.50
CA LEU A 196 15.58 -20.77 -1.14
C LEU A 196 15.92 -20.97 0.34
N LEU A 197 14.90 -20.88 1.22
CA LEU A 197 15.07 -20.88 2.67
C LEU A 197 14.42 -22.08 3.35
N GLY A 198 13.74 -22.94 2.62
CA GLY A 198 13.01 -24.09 3.15
C GLY A 198 11.76 -23.71 3.97
N GLN A 199 11.26 -22.51 3.86
CA GLN A 199 10.12 -21.99 4.63
C GLN A 199 9.08 -21.38 3.71
N SER A 200 7.88 -21.97 3.65
CA SER A 200 6.73 -21.45 2.92
C SER A 200 6.07 -20.32 3.72
N ALA A 201 6.76 -19.18 3.80
CA ALA A 201 6.30 -17.99 4.52
C ALA A 201 6.61 -16.73 3.71
N MET A 202 5.86 -15.67 3.99
CA MET A 202 6.16 -14.36 3.41
C MET A 202 7.45 -13.79 4.02
N PRO A 203 8.48 -13.50 3.21
CA PRO A 203 9.69 -12.88 3.71
C PRO A 203 9.42 -11.45 4.15
N PHE A 204 10.05 -11.03 5.23
CA PHE A 204 10.13 -9.63 5.65
C PHE A 204 11.50 -9.06 5.24
N PHE A 205 11.50 -7.96 4.53
CA PHE A 205 12.71 -7.29 4.08
C PHE A 205 13.07 -6.17 5.05
N ASP A 206 14.12 -6.36 5.84
CA ASP A 206 14.55 -5.37 6.83
C ASP A 206 15.38 -4.25 6.19
N LEU A 207 14.69 -3.35 5.50
CA LEU A 207 15.34 -2.18 4.89
C LEU A 207 15.99 -1.24 5.93
N ALA A 208 15.56 -1.32 7.19
CA ALA A 208 16.04 -0.39 8.21
C ALA A 208 17.50 -0.61 8.59
N ASN A 209 18.00 -1.83 8.40
CA ASN A 209 19.35 -2.24 8.76
C ASN A 209 20.18 -2.68 7.53
N ALA A 210 19.71 -2.34 6.31
CA ALA A 210 20.43 -2.65 5.08
C ALA A 210 21.36 -1.50 4.69
N ASP A 211 22.60 -1.84 4.31
CA ASP A 211 23.58 -0.88 3.76
C ASP A 211 23.38 -0.68 2.27
N VAL A 212 23.04 -1.74 1.52
CA VAL A 212 22.72 -1.70 0.10
C VAL A 212 21.37 -2.41 -0.12
N VAL A 213 20.48 -1.75 -0.87
CA VAL A 213 19.19 -2.31 -1.28
C VAL A 213 19.11 -2.33 -2.79
N LEU A 214 18.94 -3.51 -3.36
CA LEU A 214 18.56 -3.70 -4.76
C LEU A 214 17.08 -4.04 -4.84
N SER A 215 16.34 -3.30 -5.64
CA SER A 215 14.91 -3.53 -5.86
C SER A 215 14.63 -3.72 -7.34
N PHE A 216 14.00 -4.83 -7.69
CA PHE A 216 13.64 -5.20 -9.06
C PHE A 216 12.13 -5.09 -9.22
N GLY A 217 11.64 -3.94 -9.70
CA GLY A 217 10.22 -3.67 -9.93
C GLY A 217 9.34 -3.64 -8.68
N ALA A 218 9.90 -3.78 -7.47
CA ALA A 218 9.14 -3.77 -6.24
C ALA A 218 8.85 -2.34 -5.77
N ASN A 219 7.65 -1.83 -6.04
CA ASN A 219 7.22 -0.47 -5.71
C ASN A 219 6.87 -0.34 -4.22
N PHE A 220 7.82 -0.62 -3.34
CA PHE A 220 7.61 -0.73 -1.89
C PHE A 220 7.26 0.59 -1.19
N LEU A 221 7.52 1.73 -1.80
CA LEU A 221 7.09 3.03 -1.27
C LEU A 221 5.67 3.42 -1.70
N GLU A 222 5.04 2.65 -2.61
CA GLU A 222 3.72 2.97 -3.18
C GLU A 222 2.67 1.89 -2.93
N THR A 223 2.88 0.69 -3.47
CA THR A 223 1.84 -0.34 -3.58
C THR A 223 2.26 -1.72 -3.13
N TRP A 224 3.55 -2.02 -3.09
CA TRP A 224 4.03 -3.37 -2.88
C TRP A 224 3.99 -3.77 -1.40
N LEU A 225 3.36 -4.89 -1.09
CA LEU A 225 3.18 -5.54 0.22
C LEU A 225 2.68 -4.60 1.32
N SER A 226 3.55 -3.83 1.97
CA SER A 226 3.23 -2.93 3.07
C SER A 226 3.96 -1.58 2.90
N PRO A 227 3.43 -0.66 2.08
CA PRO A 227 4.09 0.61 1.81
C PRO A 227 4.44 1.41 3.07
N VAL A 228 3.57 1.38 4.09
CA VAL A 228 3.80 2.11 5.34
C VAL A 228 4.97 1.52 6.12
N ALA A 229 5.05 0.20 6.26
CA ALA A 229 6.14 -0.47 6.97
C ALA A 229 7.48 -0.24 6.24
N TYR A 230 7.50 -0.45 4.93
CA TYR A 230 8.72 -0.29 4.12
C TYR A 230 9.17 1.17 4.00
N THR A 231 8.26 2.13 3.89
CA THR A 231 8.62 3.56 3.95
C THR A 231 9.29 3.92 5.27
N ARG A 232 8.83 3.34 6.39
CA ARG A 232 9.46 3.53 7.70
C ARG A 232 10.88 2.94 7.75
N GLY A 233 11.03 1.70 7.26
CA GLY A 233 12.34 1.03 7.15
C GLY A 233 13.29 1.84 6.27
N PHE A 234 12.84 2.22 5.09
CA PHE A 234 13.58 3.06 4.15
C PHE A 234 13.98 4.42 4.78
N ALA A 235 13.06 5.09 5.46
CA ALA A 235 13.37 6.35 6.13
C ALA A 235 14.43 6.19 7.23
N LYS A 236 14.47 5.04 7.93
CA LYS A 236 15.52 4.75 8.92
C LYS A 236 16.87 4.51 8.23
N MET A 237 16.90 3.71 7.17
CA MET A 237 18.09 3.46 6.35
C MET A 237 18.72 4.75 5.83
N ARG A 238 17.88 5.75 5.46
CA ARG A 238 18.30 7.02 4.87
C ARG A 238 18.64 8.12 5.89
N ARG A 239 18.43 7.90 7.19
CA ARG A 239 18.63 8.91 8.25
C ARG A 239 20.07 9.08 8.69
N GLY A 240 20.98 8.23 8.32
CA GLY A 240 22.39 8.34 8.67
C GLY A 240 23.05 9.64 8.16
N ASN A 241 24.27 9.90 8.56
CA ASN A 241 25.08 10.93 7.90
C ASN A 241 25.38 10.46 6.44
N PRO A 242 25.81 11.37 5.55
CA PRO A 242 26.04 11.01 4.13
C PRO A 242 27.01 9.85 3.89
N LYS A 243 27.86 9.52 4.87
CA LYS A 243 28.84 8.42 4.81
C LYS A 243 28.31 7.08 5.36
N GLN A 244 27.19 7.11 6.06
CA GLN A 244 26.63 5.94 6.78
C GLN A 244 25.18 5.65 6.39
N ARG A 245 24.60 6.38 5.42
CA ARG A 245 23.25 6.09 4.94
C ARG A 245 23.30 4.92 3.97
N GLY A 246 22.32 4.05 4.02
CA GLY A 246 22.18 2.95 3.07
C GLY A 246 21.99 3.46 1.64
N TYR A 247 22.49 2.69 0.68
CA TYR A 247 22.44 2.97 -0.75
C TYR A 247 21.30 2.18 -1.40
N PHE A 248 20.55 2.84 -2.28
CA PHE A 248 19.35 2.24 -2.88
C PHE A 248 19.43 2.30 -4.40
N ILE A 249 19.39 1.13 -5.03
CA ILE A 249 19.35 0.95 -6.49
C ILE A 249 18.03 0.33 -6.87
N HIS A 250 17.35 0.90 -7.86
CA HIS A 250 16.05 0.42 -8.33
C HIS A 250 16.06 0.13 -9.82
N PHE A 251 15.70 -1.10 -10.18
CA PHE A 251 15.58 -1.58 -11.53
C PHE A 251 14.10 -1.60 -11.93
N GLU A 252 13.69 -0.77 -12.87
CA GLU A 252 12.32 -0.72 -13.37
C GLU A 252 12.28 -0.06 -14.75
N ALA A 253 11.44 -0.56 -15.65
CA ALA A 253 11.31 -0.03 -17.00
C ALA A 253 10.77 1.41 -17.05
N ARG A 254 10.00 1.82 -16.04
CA ARG A 254 9.48 3.18 -15.88
C ARG A 254 9.95 3.78 -14.56
N MET A 255 10.05 5.10 -14.49
CA MET A 255 10.35 5.78 -13.24
C MET A 255 9.09 5.91 -12.38
N SER A 256 8.94 5.02 -11.38
CA SER A 256 7.91 5.09 -10.34
C SER A 256 8.29 6.09 -9.23
N GLN A 257 7.39 6.30 -8.25
CA GLN A 257 7.74 7.08 -7.04
C GLN A 257 8.84 6.38 -6.24
N THR A 258 8.88 5.05 -6.23
CA THR A 258 9.95 4.28 -5.59
C THR A 258 11.26 4.50 -6.33
N ALA A 259 11.28 4.38 -7.66
CA ALA A 259 12.44 4.67 -8.49
C ALA A 259 12.97 6.10 -8.31
N SER A 260 12.08 7.09 -8.18
CA SER A 260 12.46 8.50 -7.97
C SER A 260 13.17 8.78 -6.65
N LYS A 261 13.21 7.82 -5.72
CA LYS A 261 13.90 7.92 -4.43
C LYS A 261 15.19 7.08 -4.39
N ALA A 262 15.48 6.36 -5.46
CA ALA A 262 16.72 5.61 -5.59
C ALA A 262 17.93 6.56 -5.73
N ASP A 263 19.09 6.11 -5.29
CA ASP A 263 20.37 6.76 -5.61
C ASP A 263 20.69 6.49 -7.07
N GLU A 264 20.38 5.29 -7.56
CA GLU A 264 20.44 4.92 -8.97
C GLU A 264 19.14 4.27 -9.43
N TRP A 265 18.50 4.86 -10.44
CA TRP A 265 17.45 4.21 -11.20
C TRP A 265 18.02 3.68 -12.50
N ILE A 266 17.88 2.38 -12.70
CA ILE A 266 18.42 1.67 -13.86
C ILE A 266 17.25 1.16 -14.70
N PRO A 267 16.94 1.80 -15.82
CA PRO A 267 15.94 1.31 -16.74
C PRO A 267 16.41 0.01 -17.39
N LEU A 268 15.48 -0.95 -17.52
CA LEU A 268 15.71 -2.21 -18.19
C LEU A 268 14.50 -2.63 -19.03
N LEU A 269 14.68 -3.57 -19.93
CA LEU A 269 13.58 -4.13 -20.70
C LEU A 269 12.68 -4.98 -19.79
N PRO A 270 11.34 -4.78 -19.84
CA PRO A 270 10.40 -5.53 -19.01
C PRO A 270 10.57 -7.04 -19.15
N GLY A 271 10.55 -7.76 -18.04
CA GLY A 271 10.72 -9.21 -17.99
C GLY A 271 12.16 -9.70 -17.90
N THR A 272 13.14 -8.79 -17.89
CA THR A 272 14.57 -9.12 -17.76
C THR A 272 15.11 -8.92 -16.33
N GLU A 273 14.27 -8.48 -15.40
CA GLU A 273 14.64 -8.18 -14.01
C GLU A 273 15.33 -9.36 -13.33
N GLY A 274 14.77 -10.56 -13.51
CA GLY A 274 15.34 -11.79 -12.96
C GLY A 274 16.70 -12.15 -13.55
N LEU A 275 16.90 -11.91 -14.84
CA LEU A 275 18.20 -12.15 -15.52
C LEU A 275 19.26 -11.20 -14.99
N VAL A 276 18.91 -9.92 -14.83
CA VAL A 276 19.81 -8.89 -14.26
C VAL A 276 20.20 -9.25 -12.84
N ALA A 277 19.25 -9.66 -12.00
CA ALA A 277 19.52 -10.11 -10.64
C ALA A 277 20.49 -11.31 -10.60
N LEU A 278 20.29 -12.30 -11.48
CA LEU A 278 21.18 -13.46 -11.60
C LEU A 278 22.58 -13.08 -12.10
N ALA A 279 22.69 -12.16 -13.06
CA ALA A 279 23.99 -11.69 -13.56
C ALA A 279 24.79 -10.96 -12.47
N ILE A 280 24.14 -10.06 -11.70
CA ILE A 280 24.76 -9.40 -10.54
C ILE A 280 25.18 -10.45 -9.52
N GLY A 281 24.31 -11.42 -9.20
CA GLY A 281 24.62 -12.51 -8.26
C GLY A 281 25.83 -13.32 -8.68
N LYS A 282 25.99 -13.61 -9.98
CA LYS A 282 27.18 -14.28 -10.53
C LYS A 282 28.44 -13.45 -10.33
N LEU A 283 28.41 -12.17 -10.72
CA LEU A 283 29.57 -11.27 -10.57
C LEU A 283 30.01 -11.13 -9.11
N VAL A 284 29.05 -11.03 -8.18
CA VAL A 284 29.33 -11.03 -6.72
C VAL A 284 29.97 -12.34 -6.28
N ALA A 285 29.45 -13.48 -6.74
CA ALA A 285 30.01 -14.80 -6.37
C ALA A 285 31.44 -14.99 -6.92
N GLU A 286 31.70 -14.51 -8.13
CA GLU A 286 33.05 -14.52 -8.73
C GLU A 286 34.02 -13.63 -7.96
N ALA A 287 33.58 -12.41 -7.57
CA ALA A 287 34.43 -11.46 -6.83
C ALA A 287 34.73 -11.92 -5.40
N LYS A 288 33.77 -12.55 -4.70
CA LYS A 288 33.99 -13.09 -3.33
C LYS A 288 34.81 -14.37 -3.31
N GLY A 289 34.92 -15.08 -4.41
CA GLY A 289 35.54 -16.39 -4.48
C GLY A 289 34.77 -17.46 -3.70
N GLY A 290 34.75 -18.66 -4.16
CA GLY A 290 34.03 -19.76 -3.52
C GLY A 290 33.29 -20.64 -4.52
N ALA A 291 32.43 -21.55 -4.02
CA ALA A 291 31.62 -22.41 -4.87
C ALA A 291 30.53 -21.60 -5.59
N MET A 292 30.53 -21.64 -6.92
CA MET A 292 29.51 -21.00 -7.74
C MET A 292 28.15 -21.68 -7.55
N PRO A 293 27.10 -20.96 -7.06
CA PRO A 293 25.75 -21.51 -7.01
C PRO A 293 25.25 -21.93 -8.39
N LYS A 294 24.56 -23.08 -8.45
CA LYS A 294 24.05 -23.63 -9.73
C LYS A 294 23.19 -22.62 -10.51
N ALA A 295 22.41 -21.80 -9.81
CA ALA A 295 21.56 -20.77 -10.43
C ALA A 295 22.37 -19.72 -11.20
N PHE A 296 23.61 -19.45 -10.82
CA PHE A 296 24.46 -18.45 -11.44
C PHE A 296 25.40 -19.05 -12.52
N ALA A 297 25.68 -20.35 -12.43
CA ALA A 297 26.68 -21.00 -13.28
C ALA A 297 26.39 -20.86 -14.79
N ALA A 298 25.13 -20.95 -15.19
CA ALA A 298 24.69 -20.87 -16.59
C ALA A 298 24.45 -19.44 -17.10
N VAL A 299 24.59 -18.42 -16.23
CA VAL A 299 24.32 -17.03 -16.60
C VAL A 299 25.55 -16.41 -17.28
N ASP A 300 25.33 -15.74 -18.39
CA ASP A 300 26.36 -14.94 -19.08
C ASP A 300 26.04 -13.45 -18.88
N PRO A 301 26.79 -12.71 -18.03
CA PRO A 301 26.53 -11.29 -17.77
C PRO A 301 26.56 -10.41 -19.03
N LEU A 302 27.41 -10.73 -20.01
CA LEU A 302 27.49 -9.97 -21.26
C LEU A 302 26.22 -10.17 -22.10
N LYS A 303 25.73 -11.40 -22.18
CA LYS A 303 24.48 -11.71 -22.86
C LYS A 303 23.29 -11.03 -22.16
N VAL A 304 23.24 -11.09 -20.83
CA VAL A 304 22.19 -10.40 -20.03
C VAL A 304 22.23 -8.89 -20.25
N ALA A 305 23.40 -8.27 -20.31
CA ALA A 305 23.54 -6.84 -20.61
C ALA A 305 22.91 -6.50 -21.97
N SER A 306 23.17 -7.32 -22.99
CA SER A 306 22.58 -7.14 -24.32
C SER A 306 21.06 -7.34 -24.34
N GLU A 307 20.55 -8.33 -23.61
CA GLU A 307 19.11 -8.67 -23.57
C GLU A 307 18.30 -7.69 -22.71
N SER A 308 18.88 -7.17 -21.64
CA SER A 308 18.19 -6.26 -20.70
C SER A 308 18.31 -4.79 -21.07
N GLY A 309 19.29 -4.42 -21.88
CA GLY A 309 19.65 -3.04 -22.17
C GLY A 309 20.46 -2.36 -21.05
N VAL A 310 20.84 -3.11 -20.00
CA VAL A 310 21.69 -2.61 -18.90
C VAL A 310 23.15 -2.84 -19.29
N LYS A 311 23.99 -1.82 -19.19
CA LYS A 311 25.41 -1.95 -19.55
C LYS A 311 26.14 -2.91 -18.61
N LEU A 312 27.07 -3.70 -19.13
CA LEU A 312 27.90 -4.62 -18.34
C LEU A 312 28.64 -3.90 -17.22
N GLU A 313 29.24 -2.72 -17.52
CA GLU A 313 29.95 -1.89 -16.52
C GLU A 313 29.05 -1.50 -15.34
N THR A 314 27.74 -1.31 -15.58
CA THR A 314 26.76 -1.04 -14.54
C THR A 314 26.53 -2.28 -13.65
N LEU A 315 26.44 -3.46 -14.25
CA LEU A 315 26.31 -4.72 -13.50
C LEU A 315 27.54 -4.99 -12.63
N GLU A 316 28.73 -4.76 -13.18
CA GLU A 316 30.00 -4.90 -12.46
C GLU A 316 30.14 -3.90 -11.32
N HIS A 317 29.79 -2.63 -11.55
CA HIS A 317 29.75 -1.59 -10.51
C HIS A 317 28.83 -1.98 -9.34
N ILE A 318 27.64 -2.47 -9.63
CA ILE A 318 26.68 -2.87 -8.58
C ILE A 318 27.19 -4.11 -7.84
N ALA A 319 27.78 -5.07 -8.54
CA ALA A 319 28.38 -6.23 -7.89
C ALA A 319 29.51 -5.80 -6.92
N GLN A 320 30.33 -4.84 -7.31
CA GLN A 320 31.38 -4.30 -6.46
C GLN A 320 30.81 -3.60 -5.22
N LEU A 321 29.75 -2.79 -5.36
CA LEU A 321 29.05 -2.18 -4.21
C LEU A 321 28.54 -3.20 -3.20
N ILE A 322 28.04 -4.36 -3.67
CA ILE A 322 27.57 -5.44 -2.79
C ILE A 322 28.74 -6.14 -2.11
N VAL A 323 29.88 -6.30 -2.80
CA VAL A 323 31.08 -6.93 -2.23
C VAL A 323 31.69 -6.04 -1.14
N GLU A 324 31.62 -4.73 -1.28
CA GLU A 324 32.12 -3.74 -0.32
C GLU A 324 31.19 -3.49 0.86
N ALA A 325 29.89 -3.82 0.70
CA ALA A 325 28.92 -3.75 1.79
C ALA A 325 29.11 -4.95 2.72
N GLU A 326 29.44 -4.69 4.01
CA GLU A 326 29.60 -5.71 5.05
C GLU A 326 28.25 -6.07 5.71
#